data_805b0d28e6302e3583fedd7ef8ab4e26
#
_entry.id   805b0d28e6302e3583fedd7ef8ab4e26
#
_cell.length_a   1.000
_cell.length_b   1.000
_cell.length_c   1.000
_cell.angle_alpha   90.00
_cell.angle_beta   90.00
_cell.angle_gamma   90.00
#
_symmetry.space_group_name_H-M   'P 1'
#
loop_
_entity.id
_entity.type
_entity.pdbx_description
1 polymer ?
#
loop_
_entity_poly.entity_id
_entity_poly.type
_entity_poly.pdbx_seq_one_letter_code
_entity_poly.pdbx_strand_id
1 'polypeptide(L)'
;TDKTMEEADAEMTAWTRVPFGQDEPMNKIVIIKTPDNFEGMFIVGDHRFLDAQSLIGFMKDVIELYCNANFENVPYPADTRSYIEQIEKDFAYEAGSKAQTRDREYFHKMFEAPEPIYNGIDGRKRLDDARHKMNNPNLRAAPTGSDSFVADIDIFHLEGEPTARLMKFCEQQHISLQCLLIMGIRTYLQKMNSCDDISMMVAYARRATLLEKKSGGTRIHSFPFRTIISEDKTFMEGILEIRDKQNEIFRYVNFDPVECMNYKKEVYKT
;
A
#
# COMPACT_ATOMS: atom_id res chain seq x y z
N THR A 1 -35.05 -1.66 -1.42
CA THR A 1 -35.19 -0.90 -0.16
C THR A 1 -36.17 0.26 -0.37
N ASP A 2 -36.88 0.66 0.68
CA ASP A 2 -37.71 1.87 0.68
C ASP A 2 -36.92 3.12 1.07
N LYS A 3 -35.61 2.98 1.27
CA LYS A 3 -34.69 4.05 1.64
C LYS A 3 -34.27 4.88 0.42
N THR A 4 -34.08 6.17 0.65
CA THR A 4 -33.46 7.03 -0.35
C THR A 4 -32.00 6.61 -0.62
N MET A 5 -31.41 7.10 -1.69
CA MET A 5 -29.99 6.83 -1.98
C MET A 5 -29.06 7.32 -0.87
N GLU A 6 -29.36 8.48 -0.26
CA GLU A 6 -28.58 9.03 0.85
C GLU A 6 -28.62 8.13 2.10
N GLU A 7 -29.83 7.61 2.45
CA GLU A 7 -29.98 6.68 3.57
C GLU A 7 -29.30 5.34 3.30
N ALA A 8 -29.36 4.86 2.06
CA ALA A 8 -28.66 3.63 1.65
C ALA A 8 -27.14 3.81 1.71
N ASP A 9 -26.61 4.95 1.28
CA ASP A 9 -25.18 5.27 1.33
C ASP A 9 -24.66 5.36 2.77
N ALA A 10 -25.42 6.00 3.66
CA ALA A 10 -25.11 6.06 5.08
C ALA A 10 -25.05 4.66 5.73
N GLU A 11 -25.96 3.75 5.36
CA GLU A 11 -25.98 2.37 5.84
C GLU A 11 -24.78 1.58 5.30
N MET A 12 -24.47 1.70 4.00
CA MET A 12 -23.30 1.07 3.39
C MET A 12 -22.00 1.55 4.04
N THR A 13 -21.88 2.85 4.30
CA THR A 13 -20.76 3.44 5.01
C THR A 13 -20.62 2.87 6.43
N ALA A 14 -21.75 2.67 7.14
CA ALA A 14 -21.72 2.04 8.44
C ALA A 14 -21.23 0.58 8.38
N TRP A 15 -21.56 -0.17 7.32
CA TRP A 15 -21.05 -1.54 7.14
C TRP A 15 -19.54 -1.60 6.94
N THR A 16 -18.92 -0.61 6.32
CA THR A 16 -17.45 -0.58 6.14
C THR A 16 -16.70 -0.42 7.46
N ARG A 17 -17.37 0.02 8.51
CA ARG A 17 -16.79 0.22 9.85
C ARG A 17 -16.92 -0.99 10.76
N VAL A 18 -17.64 -2.03 10.30
CA VAL A 18 -17.80 -3.28 11.06
C VAL A 18 -16.73 -4.27 10.62
N PRO A 19 -15.80 -4.68 11.50
CA PRO A 19 -14.78 -5.66 11.15
C PRO A 19 -15.39 -7.03 10.91
N PHE A 20 -14.83 -7.79 9.96
CA PHE A 20 -15.21 -9.18 9.76
C PHE A 20 -14.64 -10.07 10.86
N GLY A 21 -15.44 -11.01 11.37
CA GLY A 21 -15.00 -12.06 12.28
C GLY A 21 -14.02 -13.04 11.62
N GLN A 22 -13.34 -13.86 12.45
CA GLN A 22 -12.40 -14.85 11.91
C GLN A 22 -13.11 -16.05 11.27
N ASP A 23 -14.31 -16.37 11.74
CA ASP A 23 -15.10 -17.52 11.28
C ASP A 23 -16.26 -17.10 10.36
N GLU A 24 -16.25 -15.86 9.88
CA GLU A 24 -17.27 -15.31 8.99
C GLU A 24 -16.73 -15.15 7.57
N PRO A 25 -17.61 -15.15 6.54
CA PRO A 25 -17.18 -14.78 5.19
C PRO A 25 -16.52 -13.39 5.17
N MET A 26 -15.33 -13.31 4.62
CA MET A 26 -14.53 -12.07 4.59
C MET A 26 -15.00 -11.08 3.51
N ASN A 27 -16.23 -11.19 3.08
CA ASN A 27 -16.84 -10.26 2.12
C ASN A 27 -18.35 -10.17 2.34
N LYS A 28 -18.92 -9.05 1.89
CA LYS A 28 -20.34 -8.81 1.83
C LYS A 28 -20.69 -8.19 0.49
N ILE A 29 -21.61 -8.81 -0.23
CA ILE A 29 -22.10 -8.33 -1.53
C ILE A 29 -23.59 -8.07 -1.38
N VAL A 30 -24.03 -6.86 -1.72
CA VAL A 30 -25.41 -6.44 -1.60
C VAL A 30 -25.90 -5.83 -2.91
N ILE A 31 -26.99 -6.33 -3.45
CA ILE A 31 -27.69 -5.70 -4.56
C ILE A 31 -28.62 -4.63 -4.01
N ILE A 32 -28.49 -3.42 -4.52
CA ILE A 32 -29.23 -2.25 -4.07
C ILE A 32 -30.23 -1.88 -5.14
N LYS A 33 -31.46 -1.62 -4.69
CA LYS A 33 -32.53 -1.09 -5.52
C LYS A 33 -33.28 -0.04 -4.71
N THR A 34 -33.33 1.17 -5.21
CA THR A 34 -33.99 2.31 -4.53
C THR A 34 -35.30 2.70 -5.24
N PRO A 35 -36.20 3.46 -4.58
CA PRO A 35 -37.45 3.87 -5.17
C PRO A 35 -37.36 4.76 -6.40
N ASP A 36 -36.24 5.47 -6.58
CA ASP A 36 -35.92 6.30 -7.75
C ASP A 36 -35.32 5.50 -8.92
N ASN A 37 -35.49 4.16 -8.90
CA ASN A 37 -34.98 3.22 -9.89
C ASN A 37 -33.47 3.15 -10.03
N PHE A 38 -32.69 3.58 -9.04
CA PHE A 38 -31.27 3.25 -8.99
C PHE A 38 -31.13 1.75 -8.69
N GLU A 39 -30.35 1.07 -9.49
CA GLU A 39 -29.91 -0.31 -9.26
C GLU A 39 -28.38 -0.36 -9.24
N GLY A 40 -27.82 -1.01 -8.23
CA GLY A 40 -26.39 -1.09 -8.06
C GLY A 40 -25.96 -2.29 -7.22
N MET A 41 -24.65 -2.47 -7.13
CA MET A 41 -24.05 -3.49 -6.31
C MET A 41 -23.04 -2.82 -5.35
N PHE A 42 -23.19 -3.11 -4.07
CA PHE A 42 -22.24 -2.74 -3.05
C PHE A 42 -21.40 -3.95 -2.67
N ILE A 43 -20.08 -3.77 -2.63
CA ILE A 43 -19.13 -4.82 -2.24
C ILE A 43 -18.22 -4.26 -1.16
N VAL A 44 -18.16 -4.95 -0.05
CA VAL A 44 -17.14 -4.72 0.98
C VAL A 44 -16.41 -6.03 1.25
N GLY A 45 -15.09 -5.97 1.33
CA GLY A 45 -14.24 -7.11 1.62
C GLY A 45 -13.21 -6.78 2.67
N ASP A 46 -12.83 -7.77 3.47
CA ASP A 46 -11.71 -7.66 4.38
C ASP A 46 -10.41 -7.54 3.59
N HIS A 47 -9.56 -6.59 3.95
CA HIS A 47 -8.31 -6.36 3.22
C HIS A 47 -7.29 -7.50 3.36
N ARG A 48 -7.48 -8.42 4.33
CA ARG A 48 -6.72 -9.69 4.41
C ARG A 48 -7.00 -10.60 3.22
N PHE A 49 -8.18 -10.47 2.60
CA PHE A 49 -8.65 -11.32 1.50
C PHE A 49 -8.48 -10.67 0.12
N LEU A 50 -8.74 -9.36 -0.01
CA LEU A 50 -8.69 -8.63 -1.28
C LEU A 50 -7.88 -7.34 -1.15
N ASP A 51 -6.96 -7.11 -2.09
CA ASP A 51 -6.39 -5.79 -2.32
C ASP A 51 -7.15 -5.05 -3.44
N ALA A 52 -6.82 -3.78 -3.66
CA ALA A 52 -7.49 -2.95 -4.66
C ALA A 52 -7.42 -3.57 -6.07
N GLN A 53 -6.29 -4.17 -6.46
CA GLN A 53 -6.14 -4.80 -7.78
C GLN A 53 -7.04 -6.02 -7.93
N SER A 54 -7.17 -6.83 -6.89
CA SER A 54 -8.06 -8.00 -6.87
C SER A 54 -9.52 -7.58 -6.91
N LEU A 55 -9.89 -6.52 -6.19
CA LEU A 55 -11.25 -5.98 -6.20
C LEU A 55 -11.61 -5.44 -7.60
N ILE A 56 -10.71 -4.69 -8.23
CA ILE A 56 -10.90 -4.21 -9.61
C ILE A 56 -11.07 -5.37 -10.59
N GLY A 57 -10.25 -6.42 -10.46
CA GLY A 57 -10.36 -7.64 -11.27
C GLY A 57 -11.73 -8.30 -11.08
N PHE A 58 -12.17 -8.48 -9.85
CA PHE A 58 -13.47 -9.05 -9.54
C PHE A 58 -14.62 -8.21 -10.11
N MET A 59 -14.60 -6.88 -9.93
CA MET A 59 -15.60 -5.97 -10.48
C MET A 59 -15.67 -6.04 -12.00
N LYS A 60 -14.50 -6.10 -12.66
CA LYS A 60 -14.42 -6.26 -14.11
C LYS A 60 -15.09 -7.56 -14.56
N ASP A 61 -14.79 -8.68 -13.93
CA ASP A 61 -15.35 -9.98 -14.27
C ASP A 61 -16.88 -9.99 -14.09
N VAL A 62 -17.39 -9.38 -13.01
CA VAL A 62 -18.83 -9.23 -12.78
C VAL A 62 -19.49 -8.42 -13.90
N ILE A 63 -18.90 -7.29 -14.29
CA ILE A 63 -19.44 -6.44 -15.38
C ILE A 63 -19.40 -7.20 -16.70
N GLU A 64 -18.31 -7.89 -17.02
CA GLU A 64 -18.19 -8.67 -18.25
C GLU A 64 -19.21 -9.82 -18.32
N LEU A 65 -19.44 -10.53 -17.20
CA LEU A 65 -20.47 -11.56 -17.09
C LEU A 65 -21.88 -10.99 -17.27
N TYR A 66 -22.15 -9.85 -16.62
CA TYR A 66 -23.44 -9.16 -16.78
C TYR A 66 -23.67 -8.74 -18.24
N CYS A 67 -22.65 -8.17 -18.88
CA CYS A 67 -22.74 -7.78 -20.29
C CYS A 67 -22.93 -8.99 -21.21
N ASN A 68 -22.22 -10.10 -20.98
CA ASN A 68 -22.38 -11.34 -21.74
C ASN A 68 -23.80 -11.91 -21.61
N ALA A 69 -24.38 -11.83 -20.41
CA ALA A 69 -25.73 -12.36 -20.15
C ALA A 69 -26.85 -11.51 -20.76
N ASN A 70 -26.65 -10.20 -20.97
CA ASN A 70 -27.69 -9.25 -21.32
C ASN A 70 -27.55 -8.63 -22.72
N PHE A 71 -26.39 -8.77 -23.37
CA PHE A 71 -26.12 -8.16 -24.69
C PHE A 71 -25.59 -9.20 -25.67
N GLU A 72 -26.03 -9.11 -26.91
CA GLU A 72 -25.54 -9.96 -28.01
C GLU A 72 -24.10 -9.63 -28.36
N ASN A 73 -23.36 -10.65 -28.79
CA ASN A 73 -21.95 -10.55 -29.25
C ASN A 73 -20.94 -10.08 -28.22
N VAL A 74 -21.25 -10.11 -26.93
CA VAL A 74 -20.27 -9.89 -25.86
C VAL A 74 -19.60 -11.21 -25.50
N PRO A 75 -18.27 -11.34 -25.60
CA PRO A 75 -17.60 -12.58 -25.27
C PRO A 75 -17.69 -12.89 -23.76
N TYR A 76 -17.67 -14.17 -23.43
CA TYR A 76 -17.51 -14.58 -22.04
C TYR A 76 -16.14 -14.11 -21.51
N PRO A 77 -16.05 -13.63 -20.24
CA PRO A 77 -14.77 -13.18 -19.71
C PRO A 77 -13.74 -14.29 -19.69
N ALA A 78 -12.47 -13.92 -19.91
CA ALA A 78 -11.39 -14.87 -19.80
C ALA A 78 -11.25 -15.38 -18.37
N ASP A 79 -10.87 -16.66 -18.20
CA ASP A 79 -10.66 -17.26 -16.89
C ASP A 79 -9.70 -16.44 -16.04
N THR A 80 -10.09 -16.14 -14.82
CA THR A 80 -9.20 -15.61 -13.79
C THR A 80 -8.21 -16.69 -13.37
N ARG A 81 -6.96 -16.27 -13.13
CA ARG A 81 -5.95 -17.19 -12.62
C ARG A 81 -6.20 -17.52 -11.15
N SER A 82 -6.05 -18.80 -10.82
CA SER A 82 -6.23 -19.30 -9.47
C SER A 82 -5.29 -18.60 -8.48
N TYR A 83 -5.85 -18.08 -7.40
CA TYR A 83 -5.06 -17.56 -6.28
C TYR A 83 -4.33 -18.69 -5.52
N ILE A 84 -4.86 -19.91 -5.56
CA ILE A 84 -4.23 -21.09 -4.95
C ILE A 84 -2.87 -21.39 -5.58
N GLU A 85 -2.77 -21.33 -6.93
CA GLU A 85 -1.47 -21.48 -7.62
C GLU A 85 -0.43 -20.45 -7.15
N GLN A 86 -0.89 -19.25 -6.79
CA GLN A 86 0.00 -18.22 -6.27
C GLN A 86 0.42 -18.49 -4.83
N ILE A 87 -0.50 -18.95 -3.99
CA ILE A 87 -0.21 -19.36 -2.59
C ILE A 87 0.82 -20.49 -2.57
N GLU A 88 0.67 -21.49 -3.44
CA GLU A 88 1.63 -22.60 -3.55
C GLU A 88 3.05 -22.11 -3.89
N LYS A 89 3.16 -21.13 -4.77
CA LYS A 89 4.46 -20.48 -5.09
C LYS A 89 5.02 -19.69 -3.92
N ASP A 90 4.18 -18.99 -3.19
CA ASP A 90 4.58 -18.24 -2.00
C ASP A 90 5.07 -19.19 -0.91
N PHE A 91 4.39 -20.32 -0.66
CA PHE A 91 4.88 -21.37 0.26
C PHE A 91 6.19 -21.99 -0.18
N ALA A 92 6.36 -22.25 -1.48
CA ALA A 92 7.63 -22.78 -2.00
C ALA A 92 8.78 -21.79 -1.85
N TYR A 93 8.49 -20.49 -1.97
CA TYR A 93 9.46 -19.43 -1.71
C TYR A 93 9.83 -19.40 -0.21
N GLU A 94 8.86 -19.43 0.69
CA GLU A 94 9.03 -19.35 2.15
C GLU A 94 9.66 -20.60 2.76
N ALA A 95 9.61 -21.74 2.08
CA ALA A 95 10.24 -22.99 2.53
C ALA A 95 11.78 -22.96 2.55
N GLY A 96 12.41 -21.81 2.40
CA GLY A 96 13.87 -21.63 2.47
C GLY A 96 14.54 -21.62 1.10
N SER A 97 13.90 -21.04 0.09
CA SER A 97 14.49 -20.87 -1.23
C SER A 97 15.73 -19.96 -1.20
N LYS A 98 16.64 -20.13 -2.18
CA LYS A 98 17.77 -19.23 -2.36
C LYS A 98 17.33 -17.77 -2.56
N ALA A 99 16.17 -17.56 -3.17
CA ALA A 99 15.60 -16.23 -3.37
C ALA A 99 15.19 -15.61 -2.03
N GLN A 100 14.51 -16.36 -1.15
CA GLN A 100 14.15 -15.88 0.18
C GLN A 100 15.38 -15.51 1.02
N THR A 101 16.43 -16.34 1.00
CA THR A 101 17.68 -16.03 1.73
C THR A 101 18.30 -14.72 1.24
N ARG A 102 18.40 -14.54 -0.08
CA ARG A 102 18.90 -13.31 -0.70
C ARG A 102 18.07 -12.08 -0.30
N ASP A 103 16.73 -12.21 -0.34
CA ASP A 103 15.81 -11.12 -0.07
C ASP A 103 15.85 -10.75 1.42
N ARG A 104 15.98 -11.73 2.31
CA ARG A 104 16.22 -11.53 3.75
C ARG A 104 17.49 -10.74 4.00
N GLU A 105 18.61 -11.15 3.42
CA GLU A 105 19.90 -10.47 3.57
C GLU A 105 19.84 -9.00 3.11
N TYR A 106 19.11 -8.72 2.03
CA TYR A 106 18.91 -7.37 1.53
C TYR A 106 18.22 -6.48 2.57
N PHE A 107 17.09 -6.92 3.11
CA PHE A 107 16.36 -6.12 4.11
C PHE A 107 17.09 -6.05 5.45
N HIS A 108 17.78 -7.10 5.88
CA HIS A 108 18.56 -7.06 7.11
C HIS A 108 19.67 -6.01 7.02
N LYS A 109 20.43 -5.98 5.93
CA LYS A 109 21.48 -4.96 5.70
C LYS A 109 20.94 -3.53 5.76
N MET A 110 19.70 -3.30 5.36
CA MET A 110 19.10 -1.97 5.41
C MET A 110 19.02 -1.41 6.84
N PHE A 111 18.94 -2.27 7.85
CA PHE A 111 18.84 -1.88 9.26
C PHE A 111 20.17 -1.92 10.02
N GLU A 112 21.24 -2.51 9.45
CA GLU A 112 22.47 -2.74 10.19
C GLU A 112 23.37 -1.51 10.26
N ALA A 113 23.76 -0.92 9.15
CA ALA A 113 24.69 0.20 9.15
C ALA A 113 24.63 1.06 7.86
N PRO A 114 24.68 2.41 7.98
CA PRO A 114 24.51 3.17 9.23
C PRO A 114 23.12 2.99 9.80
N GLU A 115 22.97 3.11 11.12
CA GLU A 115 21.66 3.00 11.76
C GLU A 115 20.69 4.04 11.24
N PRO A 116 19.44 3.66 10.84
CA PRO A 116 18.43 4.63 10.42
C PRO A 116 18.07 5.62 11.52
N ILE A 117 17.88 6.87 11.12
CA ILE A 117 17.49 7.95 12.02
C ILE A 117 15.95 8.02 12.07
N TYR A 118 15.40 8.28 13.26
CA TYR A 118 13.97 8.51 13.40
C TYR A 118 13.52 9.72 12.58
N ASN A 119 12.50 9.52 11.77
CA ASN A 119 11.84 10.58 11.01
C ASN A 119 10.36 10.65 11.41
N GLY A 120 9.89 11.84 11.72
CA GLY A 120 8.48 12.11 12.01
C GLY A 120 7.92 13.18 11.10
N ILE A 121 6.62 13.15 10.82
CA ILE A 121 5.93 14.21 10.08
C ILE A 121 5.97 15.55 10.82
N ASP A 122 6.07 15.50 12.15
CA ASP A 122 6.20 16.66 13.06
C ASP A 122 7.66 16.81 13.54
N GLY A 123 8.64 16.30 12.80
CA GLY A 123 10.01 16.23 13.24
C GLY A 123 10.17 15.27 14.42
N ARG A 124 11.02 15.63 15.39
CA ARG A 124 11.36 14.77 16.54
C ARG A 124 10.36 14.82 17.70
N LYS A 125 9.39 15.71 17.67
CA LYS A 125 8.48 15.99 18.77
C LYS A 125 7.85 14.70 19.35
N ARG A 126 7.30 13.86 18.48
CA ARG A 126 6.65 12.61 18.90
C ARG A 126 7.61 11.65 19.61
N LEU A 127 8.86 11.57 19.18
CA LEU A 127 9.88 10.75 19.84
C LEU A 127 10.25 11.34 21.21
N ASP A 128 10.42 12.65 21.28
CA ASP A 128 10.79 13.33 22.54
C ASP A 128 9.65 13.24 23.56
N ASP A 129 8.40 13.39 23.13
CA ASP A 129 7.21 13.17 23.99
C ASP A 129 7.15 11.71 24.50
N ALA A 130 7.44 10.73 23.64
CA ALA A 130 7.48 9.33 24.03
C ALA A 130 8.62 9.03 25.03
N ARG A 131 9.81 9.61 24.81
CA ARG A 131 10.93 9.52 25.75
C ARG A 131 10.57 10.05 27.14
N HIS A 132 9.92 11.19 27.18
CA HIS A 132 9.41 11.78 28.43
C HIS A 132 8.38 10.88 29.11
N LYS A 133 7.34 10.47 28.37
CA LYS A 133 6.25 9.64 28.88
C LYS A 133 6.72 8.30 29.44
N MET A 134 7.70 7.68 28.78
CA MET A 134 8.25 6.37 29.14
C MET A 134 9.46 6.45 30.06
N ASN A 135 9.89 7.65 30.44
CA ASN A 135 11.13 7.90 31.18
C ASN A 135 12.34 7.13 30.61
N ASN A 136 12.44 7.10 29.28
CA ASN A 136 13.50 6.41 28.55
C ASN A 136 14.14 7.36 27.51
N PRO A 137 15.24 8.05 27.86
CA PRO A 137 15.92 8.97 26.95
C PRO A 137 16.58 8.26 25.74
N ASN A 138 16.80 6.96 25.85
CA ASN A 138 17.43 6.14 24.80
C ASN A 138 16.42 5.49 23.85
N LEU A 139 15.14 5.82 23.96
CA LEU A 139 14.14 5.32 23.05
C LEU A 139 14.46 5.77 21.60
N ARG A 140 14.49 4.80 20.67
CA ARG A 140 14.96 5.03 19.28
C ARG A 140 13.81 5.32 18.32
N ALA A 141 12.60 4.92 18.67
CA ALA A 141 11.39 5.17 17.89
C ALA A 141 10.20 5.44 18.81
N ALA A 142 9.31 6.34 18.40
CA ALA A 142 8.04 6.53 19.11
C ALA A 142 7.14 5.31 18.87
N PRO A 143 6.43 4.82 19.90
CA PRO A 143 5.43 3.77 19.71
C PRO A 143 4.38 4.20 18.67
N THR A 144 4.04 3.28 17.78
CA THR A 144 2.92 3.42 16.86
C THR A 144 1.72 2.69 17.45
N GLY A 145 1.05 3.29 18.36
CA GLY A 145 -0.14 2.69 18.95
C GLY A 145 -1.23 3.75 19.04
N SER A 146 -2.38 3.44 18.53
CA SER A 146 -3.62 4.11 18.87
C SER A 146 -4.52 3.04 19.46
N ASP A 147 -5.20 3.36 20.55
CA ASP A 147 -6.25 2.50 21.10
C ASP A 147 -7.53 2.57 20.21
N SER A 148 -7.50 3.41 19.19
CA SER A 148 -8.58 3.57 18.21
C SER A 148 -8.19 2.95 16.87
N PHE A 149 -9.06 2.09 16.35
CA PHE A 149 -8.99 1.55 14.98
C PHE A 149 -9.86 2.34 13.99
N VAL A 150 -10.41 3.47 14.41
CA VAL A 150 -11.19 4.36 13.55
C VAL A 150 -10.23 5.11 12.62
N ALA A 151 -10.48 4.98 11.34
CA ALA A 151 -9.78 5.72 10.29
C ALA A 151 -10.77 6.59 9.53
N ASP A 152 -10.28 7.68 8.97
CA ASP A 152 -11.03 8.55 8.07
C ASP A 152 -10.21 8.79 6.81
N ILE A 153 -10.84 9.33 5.77
CA ILE A 153 -10.21 9.59 4.48
C ILE A 153 -10.42 11.05 4.12
N ASP A 154 -9.32 11.77 3.99
CA ASP A 154 -9.30 13.10 3.36
C ASP A 154 -8.95 12.97 1.88
N ILE A 155 -9.83 13.49 1.02
CA ILE A 155 -9.65 13.44 -0.44
C ILE A 155 -9.33 14.83 -0.96
N PHE A 156 -8.16 14.97 -1.56
CA PHE A 156 -7.72 16.18 -2.23
C PHE A 156 -7.69 15.96 -3.74
N HIS A 157 -8.34 16.84 -4.47
CA HIS A 157 -8.36 16.81 -5.93
C HIS A 157 -7.36 17.82 -6.49
N LEU A 158 -6.45 17.33 -7.32
CA LEU A 158 -5.56 18.16 -8.13
C LEU A 158 -5.96 17.98 -9.59
N GLU A 159 -6.69 18.95 -10.12
CA GLU A 159 -7.26 18.88 -11.47
C GLU A 159 -6.68 19.93 -12.42
N GLY A 160 -6.93 19.74 -13.71
CA GLY A 160 -6.61 20.70 -14.75
C GLY A 160 -5.11 20.85 -15.02
N GLU A 161 -4.67 22.10 -15.15
CA GLU A 161 -3.33 22.44 -15.59
C GLU A 161 -2.21 21.97 -14.66
N PRO A 162 -2.32 22.02 -13.31
CA PRO A 162 -1.32 21.46 -12.41
C PRO A 162 -1.08 19.95 -12.65
N THR A 163 -2.15 19.16 -12.79
CA THR A 163 -2.04 17.73 -13.07
C THR A 163 -1.35 17.48 -14.41
N ALA A 164 -1.76 18.20 -15.46
CA ALA A 164 -1.17 18.09 -16.78
C ALA A 164 0.33 18.40 -16.78
N ARG A 165 0.77 19.41 -16.03
CA ARG A 165 2.20 19.74 -15.85
C ARG A 165 2.98 18.65 -15.17
N LEU A 166 2.45 18.07 -14.08
CA LEU A 166 3.09 16.97 -13.36
C LEU A 166 3.25 15.75 -14.26
N MET A 167 2.20 15.38 -14.97
CA MET A 167 2.24 14.22 -15.90
C MET A 167 3.22 14.45 -17.02
N LYS A 168 3.23 15.63 -17.64
CA LYS A 168 4.19 15.99 -18.70
C LYS A 168 5.63 15.97 -18.19
N PHE A 169 5.88 16.45 -16.97
CA PHE A 169 7.21 16.38 -16.36
C PHE A 169 7.64 14.92 -16.17
N CYS A 170 6.78 14.07 -15.62
CA CYS A 170 7.07 12.65 -15.44
C CYS A 170 7.40 11.96 -16.78
N GLU A 171 6.64 12.23 -17.82
CA GLU A 171 6.88 11.70 -19.17
C GLU A 171 8.23 12.17 -19.73
N GLN A 172 8.52 13.47 -19.67
CA GLN A 172 9.76 14.06 -20.17
C GLN A 172 11.01 13.55 -19.45
N GLN A 173 10.91 13.27 -18.15
CA GLN A 173 12.02 12.79 -17.34
C GLN A 173 12.07 11.27 -17.21
N HIS A 174 11.15 10.54 -17.88
CA HIS A 174 11.04 9.08 -17.81
C HIS A 174 11.00 8.54 -16.37
N ILE A 175 10.21 9.20 -15.52
CA ILE A 175 9.96 8.81 -14.13
C ILE A 175 8.47 8.54 -13.91
N SER A 176 8.15 7.70 -12.92
CA SER A 176 6.76 7.49 -12.52
C SER A 176 6.25 8.65 -11.64
N LEU A 177 4.95 8.90 -11.65
CA LEU A 177 4.32 9.82 -10.70
C LEU A 177 4.61 9.41 -9.26
N GLN A 178 4.69 8.11 -8.97
CA GLN A 178 5.05 7.61 -7.65
C GLN A 178 6.44 8.07 -7.21
N CYS A 179 7.46 8.03 -8.09
CA CYS A 179 8.80 8.56 -7.78
C CYS A 179 8.74 10.05 -7.43
N LEU A 180 7.97 10.83 -8.18
CA LEU A 180 7.79 12.26 -7.94
C LEU A 180 7.13 12.53 -6.56
N LEU A 181 6.09 11.78 -6.22
CA LEU A 181 5.39 11.90 -4.94
C LEU A 181 6.30 11.48 -3.77
N ILE A 182 7.04 10.38 -3.92
CA ILE A 182 8.03 9.94 -2.91
C ILE A 182 9.08 11.02 -2.70
N MET A 183 9.58 11.64 -3.78
CA MET A 183 10.55 12.74 -3.66
C MET A 183 9.96 13.94 -2.92
N GLY A 184 8.70 14.29 -3.18
CA GLY A 184 8.01 15.38 -2.46
C GLY A 184 7.90 15.10 -0.97
N ILE A 185 7.41 13.91 -0.59
CA ILE A 185 7.29 13.49 0.81
C ILE A 185 8.67 13.44 1.49
N ARG A 186 9.66 12.87 0.81
CA ARG A 186 11.03 12.80 1.32
C ARG A 186 11.60 14.20 1.59
N THR A 187 11.42 15.13 0.66
CA THR A 187 11.91 16.50 0.82
C THR A 187 11.24 17.20 2.00
N TYR A 188 9.94 16.99 2.18
CA TYR A 188 9.23 17.49 3.36
C TYR A 188 9.81 16.91 4.64
N LEU A 189 9.99 15.58 4.72
CA LEU A 189 10.55 14.91 5.90
C LEU A 189 11.99 15.35 6.17
N GLN A 190 12.82 15.53 5.14
CA GLN A 190 14.18 16.04 5.27
C GLN A 190 14.20 17.41 5.95
N LYS A 191 13.34 18.32 5.51
CA LYS A 191 13.24 19.67 6.09
C LYS A 191 12.69 19.66 7.52
N MET A 192 11.66 18.83 7.78
CA MET A 192 11.07 18.73 9.12
C MET A 192 12.02 18.11 10.15
N ASN A 193 12.87 17.19 9.73
CA ASN A 193 13.78 16.47 10.62
C ASN A 193 15.23 16.98 10.58
N SER A 194 15.56 17.91 9.67
CA SER A 194 16.90 18.43 9.43
C SER A 194 17.93 17.28 9.27
N CYS A 195 17.60 16.31 8.43
CA CYS A 195 18.34 15.06 8.29
C CYS A 195 18.24 14.52 6.85
N ASP A 196 19.38 14.12 6.29
CA ASP A 196 19.46 13.56 4.94
C ASP A 196 19.03 12.09 4.85
N ASP A 197 19.07 11.36 5.97
CA ASP A 197 18.68 9.96 6.07
C ASP A 197 17.18 9.85 6.36
N ILE A 198 16.40 9.63 5.31
CA ILE A 198 14.94 9.56 5.39
C ILE A 198 14.47 8.14 5.10
N SER A 199 13.64 7.64 6.03
CA SER A 199 12.98 6.35 5.93
C SER A 199 11.46 6.53 5.96
N MET A 200 10.76 5.85 5.07
CA MET A 200 9.31 5.80 5.03
C MET A 200 8.84 4.40 4.65
N MET A 201 7.57 4.09 4.86
CA MET A 201 6.96 2.88 4.34
C MET A 201 6.34 3.17 2.98
N VAL A 202 6.66 2.36 1.99
CA VAL A 202 6.12 2.47 0.62
C VAL A 202 5.43 1.17 0.26
N ALA A 203 4.21 1.30 -0.27
CA ALA A 203 3.41 0.15 -0.69
C ALA A 203 3.87 -0.38 -2.06
N TYR A 204 3.99 -1.69 -2.17
CA TYR A 204 4.33 -2.42 -3.39
C TYR A 204 3.26 -3.46 -3.70
N ALA A 205 2.77 -3.46 -4.94
CA ALA A 205 1.69 -4.36 -5.36
C ALA A 205 2.09 -5.84 -5.42
N ARG A 206 3.40 -6.18 -5.52
CA ARG A 206 3.91 -7.55 -5.63
C ARG A 206 3.28 -8.36 -6.78
N ARG A 207 3.03 -7.69 -7.92
CA ARG A 207 2.37 -8.26 -9.10
C ARG A 207 3.23 -8.00 -10.34
N ALA A 208 4.37 -8.69 -10.44
CA ALA A 208 5.32 -8.55 -11.55
C ALA A 208 4.89 -9.34 -12.79
N THR A 209 4.43 -10.58 -12.60
CA THR A 209 4.06 -11.49 -13.67
C THR A 209 2.60 -11.35 -14.10
N LEU A 210 2.26 -11.85 -15.29
CA LEU A 210 0.88 -11.85 -15.77
C LEU A 210 -0.04 -12.71 -14.87
N LEU A 211 0.48 -13.81 -14.33
CA LEU A 211 -0.25 -14.64 -13.37
C LEU A 211 -0.62 -13.84 -12.13
N GLU A 212 0.36 -13.16 -11.53
CA GLU A 212 0.14 -12.32 -10.34
C GLU A 212 -0.82 -11.15 -10.59
N LYS A 213 -0.74 -10.51 -11.78
CA LYS A 213 -1.64 -9.42 -12.17
C LYS A 213 -3.08 -9.86 -12.36
N LYS A 214 -3.29 -11.12 -12.73
CA LYS A 214 -4.63 -11.71 -12.97
C LYS A 214 -5.14 -12.57 -11.82
N SER A 215 -4.34 -12.84 -10.80
CA SER A 215 -4.77 -13.60 -9.62
C SER A 215 -5.53 -12.71 -8.64
N GLY A 216 -6.46 -13.31 -7.91
CA GLY A 216 -7.11 -12.68 -6.75
C GLY A 216 -6.17 -12.54 -5.55
N GLY A 217 -6.75 -12.29 -4.39
CA GLY A 217 -6.06 -12.24 -3.10
C GLY A 217 -5.34 -10.93 -2.79
N THR A 218 -4.92 -10.77 -1.55
CA THR A 218 -4.12 -9.63 -1.10
C THR A 218 -2.65 -9.89 -1.34
N ARG A 219 -2.01 -9.05 -2.16
CA ARG A 219 -0.58 -9.13 -2.45
C ARG A 219 0.17 -7.85 -2.11
N ILE A 220 -0.54 -6.73 -1.99
CA ILE A 220 0.07 -5.45 -1.64
C ILE A 220 0.66 -5.50 -0.23
N HIS A 221 1.91 -5.07 -0.10
CA HIS A 221 2.57 -4.92 1.19
C HIS A 221 3.42 -3.65 1.21
N SER A 222 3.64 -3.12 2.42
CA SER A 222 4.50 -1.97 2.63
C SER A 222 5.88 -2.43 3.07
N PHE A 223 6.91 -1.88 2.42
CA PHE A 223 8.31 -2.13 2.75
C PHE A 223 9.01 -0.84 3.14
N PRO A 224 10.06 -0.94 3.97
CA PRO A 224 10.90 0.20 4.27
C PRO A 224 11.57 0.74 3.00
N PHE A 225 11.46 2.03 2.81
CA PHE A 225 12.11 2.78 1.73
C PHE A 225 13.02 3.83 2.38
N ARG A 226 14.32 3.57 2.38
CA ARG A 226 15.32 4.44 2.99
C ARG A 226 16.24 5.01 1.93
N THR A 227 16.44 6.31 1.98
CA THR A 227 17.39 7.03 1.13
C THR A 227 18.21 8.01 1.96
N ILE A 228 19.50 8.12 1.63
CA ILE A 228 20.41 9.11 2.20
C ILE A 228 20.82 10.02 1.04
N ILE A 229 20.14 11.14 0.90
CA ILE A 229 20.36 12.09 -0.21
C ILE A 229 20.74 13.43 0.39
N SER A 230 22.00 13.85 0.14
CA SER A 230 22.52 15.14 0.60
C SER A 230 21.71 16.31 0.05
N GLU A 231 21.56 17.36 0.85
CA GLU A 231 20.94 18.63 0.45
C GLU A 231 21.69 19.37 -0.67
N ASP A 232 22.98 19.02 -0.91
CA ASP A 232 23.76 19.57 -2.02
C ASP A 232 23.33 19.04 -3.39
N LYS A 233 22.56 17.95 -3.43
CA LYS A 233 22.07 17.36 -4.67
C LYS A 233 20.91 18.15 -5.24
N THR A 234 20.89 18.26 -6.56
CA THR A 234 19.75 18.82 -7.27
C THR A 234 18.52 17.93 -7.12
N PHE A 235 17.33 18.50 -7.33
CA PHE A 235 16.08 17.75 -7.34
C PHE A 235 16.10 16.58 -8.33
N MET A 236 16.69 16.78 -9.52
CA MET A 236 16.78 15.73 -10.52
C MET A 236 17.70 14.58 -10.12
N GLU A 237 18.85 14.85 -9.53
CA GLU A 237 19.73 13.81 -8.99
C GLU A 237 19.00 13.02 -7.89
N GLY A 238 18.32 13.70 -6.98
CA GLY A 238 17.56 13.06 -5.92
C GLY A 238 16.44 12.16 -6.43
N ILE A 239 15.67 12.60 -7.42
CA ILE A 239 14.56 11.79 -7.96
C ILE A 239 15.05 10.57 -8.75
N LEU A 240 16.22 10.66 -9.39
CA LEU A 240 16.84 9.51 -10.05
C LEU A 240 17.31 8.47 -9.03
N GLU A 241 17.85 8.88 -7.89
CA GLU A 241 18.18 7.96 -6.79
C GLU A 241 16.93 7.28 -6.21
N ILE A 242 15.82 8.01 -6.07
CA ILE A 242 14.54 7.44 -5.66
C ILE A 242 14.07 6.38 -6.66
N ARG A 243 14.12 6.67 -7.95
CA ARG A 243 13.77 5.72 -9.01
C ARG A 243 14.63 4.45 -8.92
N ASP A 244 15.93 4.63 -8.79
CA ASP A 244 16.88 3.52 -8.76
C ASP A 244 16.68 2.67 -7.49
N LYS A 245 16.43 3.32 -6.34
CA LYS A 245 16.08 2.64 -5.09
C LYS A 245 14.76 1.90 -5.18
N GLN A 246 13.74 2.48 -5.81
CA GLN A 246 12.46 1.82 -6.04
C GLN A 246 12.63 0.57 -6.90
N ASN A 247 13.39 0.68 -8.00
CA ASN A 247 13.70 -0.45 -8.88
C ASN A 247 14.53 -1.53 -8.18
N GLU A 248 15.41 -1.13 -7.27
CA GLU A 248 16.18 -2.06 -6.44
C GLU A 248 15.24 -2.86 -5.53
N ILE A 249 14.39 -2.19 -4.76
CA ILE A 249 13.46 -2.83 -3.82
C ILE A 249 12.48 -3.76 -4.53
N PHE A 250 12.01 -3.42 -5.73
CA PHE A 250 11.13 -4.29 -6.52
C PHE A 250 11.66 -5.71 -6.74
N ARG A 251 12.97 -5.91 -6.68
CA ARG A 251 13.60 -7.24 -6.85
C ARG A 251 13.46 -8.12 -5.62
N TYR A 252 13.11 -7.55 -4.46
CA TYR A 252 13.12 -8.20 -3.15
C TYR A 252 11.76 -8.23 -2.46
N VAL A 253 10.71 -7.65 -3.07
CA VAL A 253 9.37 -7.48 -2.45
C VAL A 253 8.60 -8.79 -2.28
N ASN A 254 9.16 -9.94 -2.65
CA ASN A 254 8.57 -11.24 -2.31
C ASN A 254 8.87 -11.65 -0.86
N PHE A 255 9.84 -11.00 -0.22
CA PHE A 255 10.15 -11.22 1.19
C PHE A 255 8.93 -10.95 2.09
N ASP A 256 8.84 -11.68 3.20
CA ASP A 256 7.77 -11.47 4.18
C ASP A 256 7.94 -10.11 4.87
N PRO A 257 6.99 -9.16 4.71
CA PRO A 257 7.04 -7.87 5.37
C PRO A 257 6.93 -7.97 6.90
N VAL A 258 6.27 -9.02 7.42
CA VAL A 258 6.14 -9.24 8.87
C VAL A 258 7.50 -9.66 9.44
N GLU A 259 8.22 -10.56 8.78
CA GLU A 259 9.58 -10.92 9.16
C GLU A 259 10.52 -9.69 9.11
N CYS A 260 10.41 -8.88 8.05
CA CYS A 260 11.15 -7.63 7.92
C CYS A 260 10.92 -6.67 9.11
N MET A 261 9.67 -6.49 9.50
CA MET A 261 9.30 -5.60 10.61
C MET A 261 9.71 -6.17 11.98
N ASN A 262 9.62 -7.48 12.17
CA ASN A 262 10.05 -8.15 13.39
C ASN A 262 11.58 -8.03 13.57
N TYR A 263 12.34 -8.24 12.51
CA TYR A 263 13.79 -8.02 12.54
C TYR A 263 14.15 -6.58 12.91
N LYS A 264 13.44 -5.59 12.32
CA LYS A 264 13.61 -4.19 12.70
C LYS A 264 13.37 -3.96 14.20
N LYS A 265 12.30 -4.55 14.77
CA LYS A 265 12.01 -4.43 16.21
C LYS A 265 13.09 -5.06 17.06
N GLU A 266 13.62 -6.22 16.65
CA GLU A 266 14.70 -6.90 17.35
C GLU A 266 15.98 -6.06 17.36
N VAL A 267 16.39 -5.54 16.19
CA VAL A 267 17.60 -4.71 16.06
C VAL A 267 17.50 -3.43 16.88
N TYR A 268 16.34 -2.77 16.86
CA TYR A 268 16.15 -1.47 17.53
C TYR A 268 15.56 -1.58 18.93
N LYS A 269 15.18 -2.77 19.39
CA LYS A 269 14.56 -3.01 20.70
C LYS A 269 13.34 -2.11 20.94
N THR A 270 12.45 -2.05 19.94
CA THR A 270 11.24 -1.22 19.95
C THR A 270 9.98 -2.06 19.94
#